data_a11cb82f1212b4fadd3e9d43676996b5
#
_entry.id   a11cb82f1212b4fadd3e9d43676996b5
#
_cell.length_a   1.000
_cell.length_b   1.000
_cell.length_c   1.000
_cell.angle_alpha   90.00
_cell.angle_beta   90.00
_cell.angle_gamma   90.00
#
_symmetry.space_group_name_H-M   'P 1'
#
loop_
_entity.id
_entity.type
_entity.pdbx_description
1 polymer ?
#
loop_
_entity_poly.entity_id
_entity_poly.type
_entity_poly.pdbx_seq_one_letter_code
_entity_poly.pdbx_strand_id
1 'polypeptide(L)'
;MKEYNKANIPLAKDLRKNMTPWERKLWYNYLRSYPVRFQRQKAIGNFIVDFYCAKARLVVELDGGGHYTTEQAEKDVLRTKELERMELTVLRICNLDIDRNFSGVCDYIDLAVKNLSLSQLR
;
A
#
# COMPACT_ATOMS: atom_id res chain seq x y z
N MET A 1 -3.66 17.53 -8.47
CA MET A 1 -2.33 17.21 -7.95
C MET A 1 -2.43 16.77 -6.49
N LYS A 2 -1.72 15.74 -6.15
CA LYS A 2 -1.74 15.25 -4.79
C LYS A 2 -0.85 16.12 -3.90
N GLU A 3 -1.42 16.59 -2.81
CA GLU A 3 -0.65 17.26 -1.79
C GLU A 3 -0.03 16.22 -0.87
N TYR A 4 1.13 16.53 -0.34
CA TYR A 4 1.78 15.68 0.64
C TYR A 4 2.56 16.52 1.64
N ASN A 5 2.72 15.98 2.83
CA ASN A 5 3.49 16.62 3.89
C ASN A 5 4.97 16.39 3.64
N LYS A 6 5.70 17.45 3.33
CA LYS A 6 7.13 17.37 3.02
C LYS A 6 7.97 16.80 4.16
N ALA A 7 7.52 16.96 5.40
CA ALA A 7 8.21 16.38 6.55
C ALA A 7 8.23 14.84 6.51
N ASN A 8 7.29 14.21 5.77
CA ASN A 8 7.25 12.76 5.65
C ASN A 8 8.26 12.19 4.66
N ILE A 9 8.91 13.01 3.83
CA ILE A 9 9.87 12.51 2.85
C ILE A 9 11.08 11.86 3.49
N PRO A 10 11.77 12.49 4.48
CA PRO A 10 12.87 11.83 5.18
C PRO A 10 12.43 10.58 5.94
N LEU A 11 11.23 10.61 6.56
CA LEU A 11 10.69 9.48 7.29
C LEU A 11 10.42 8.31 6.36
N ALA A 12 9.87 8.57 5.17
CA ALA A 12 9.64 7.54 4.17
C ALA A 12 10.95 6.90 3.72
N LYS A 13 12.03 7.67 3.58
CA LYS A 13 13.35 7.13 3.26
C LYS A 13 13.88 6.20 4.35
N ASP A 14 13.70 6.57 5.62
CA ASP A 14 14.08 5.72 6.74
C ASP A 14 13.28 4.41 6.76
N LEU A 15 11.99 4.49 6.51
CA LEU A 15 11.12 3.31 6.46
C LEU A 15 11.50 2.36 5.33
N ARG A 16 11.94 2.89 4.17
CA ARG A 16 12.42 2.05 3.07
C ARG A 16 13.67 1.25 3.46
N LYS A 17 14.52 1.81 4.30
CA LYS A 17 15.71 1.12 4.82
C LYS A 17 15.36 0.07 5.87
N ASN A 18 14.24 0.24 6.56
CA ASN A 18 13.85 -0.57 7.71
C ASN A 18 12.53 -1.31 7.46
N MET A 19 12.31 -1.77 6.24
CA MET A 19 11.10 -2.52 5.91
C MET A 19 11.01 -3.82 6.72
N THR A 20 9.78 -4.20 7.05
CA THR A 20 9.52 -5.49 7.71
C THR A 20 9.87 -6.64 6.76
N PRO A 21 10.05 -7.88 7.28
CA PRO A 21 10.30 -9.03 6.40
C PRO A 21 9.21 -9.26 5.37
N TRP A 22 7.94 -9.02 5.73
CA TRP A 22 6.79 -9.18 4.81
C TRP A 22 6.80 -8.13 3.70
N GLU A 23 7.09 -6.88 4.04
CA GLU A 23 7.26 -5.80 3.08
C GLU A 23 8.41 -6.10 2.12
N ARG A 24 9.54 -6.58 2.66
CA ARG A 24 10.71 -6.94 1.84
C ARG A 24 10.37 -8.07 0.88
N LYS A 25 9.68 -9.09 1.36
CA LYS A 25 9.29 -10.23 0.52
C LYS A 25 8.40 -9.78 -0.64
N LEU A 26 7.36 -9.02 -0.34
CA LEU A 26 6.43 -8.53 -1.38
C LEU A 26 7.13 -7.63 -2.38
N TRP A 27 8.00 -6.75 -1.89
CA TRP A 27 8.72 -5.81 -2.74
C TRP A 27 9.72 -6.51 -3.65
N TYR A 28 10.65 -7.25 -3.07
CA TYR A 28 11.76 -7.83 -3.84
C TYR A 28 11.34 -9.02 -4.70
N ASN A 29 10.36 -9.78 -4.27
CA ASN A 29 9.94 -10.97 -5.01
C ASN A 29 8.79 -10.71 -5.99
N TYR A 30 8.17 -9.54 -5.94
CA TYR A 30 7.03 -9.27 -6.81
C TYR A 30 6.92 -7.82 -7.29
N LEU A 31 6.68 -6.88 -6.39
CA LEU A 31 6.30 -5.52 -6.78
C LEU A 31 7.40 -4.75 -7.49
N ARG A 32 8.64 -4.96 -7.10
CA ARG A 32 9.78 -4.30 -7.71
C ARG A 32 9.87 -4.55 -9.23
N SER A 33 9.52 -5.76 -9.66
CA SER A 33 9.58 -6.18 -11.06
C SER A 33 8.24 -6.19 -11.75
N TYR A 34 7.19 -5.73 -11.08
CA TYR A 34 5.84 -5.71 -11.66
C TYR A 34 5.81 -4.76 -12.87
N PRO A 35 5.12 -5.14 -13.98
CA PRO A 35 5.14 -4.34 -15.21
C PRO A 35 4.62 -2.91 -15.06
N VAL A 36 3.69 -2.66 -14.14
CA VAL A 36 3.23 -1.31 -13.82
C VAL A 36 3.96 -0.86 -12.57
N ARG A 37 4.52 0.33 -12.58
CA ARG A 37 5.38 0.80 -11.50
C ARG A 37 4.67 0.86 -10.16
N PHE A 38 5.30 0.25 -9.15
CA PHE A 38 4.99 0.44 -7.74
C PHE A 38 6.10 1.23 -7.07
N GLN A 39 5.73 2.03 -6.08
CA GLN A 39 6.66 2.70 -5.18
C GLN A 39 6.44 2.14 -3.78
N ARG A 40 7.51 2.04 -3.01
CA ARG A 40 7.44 1.56 -1.62
C ARG A 40 7.60 2.72 -0.67
N GLN A 41 6.91 2.66 0.47
CA GLN A 41 6.96 3.67 1.52
C GLN A 41 6.82 5.07 0.93
N LYS A 42 5.66 5.34 0.36
CA LYS A 42 5.39 6.59 -0.36
C LYS A 42 4.60 7.55 0.52
N ALA A 43 5.08 8.79 0.61
CA ALA A 43 4.33 9.86 1.28
C ALA A 43 3.18 10.32 0.39
N ILE A 44 1.96 10.25 0.90
CA ILE A 44 0.74 10.71 0.22
C ILE A 44 -0.08 11.50 1.24
N GLY A 45 -0.34 12.79 0.95
CA GLY A 45 -0.98 13.66 1.93
C GLY A 45 -0.19 13.70 3.22
N ASN A 46 -0.84 13.41 4.34
CA ASN A 46 -0.21 13.36 5.65
C ASN A 46 0.21 11.94 6.06
N PHE A 47 0.16 11.00 5.13
CA PHE A 47 0.39 9.60 5.42
C PHE A 47 1.60 9.06 4.65
N ILE A 48 2.15 7.96 5.18
CA ILE A 48 3.11 7.15 4.44
C ILE A 48 2.44 5.81 4.20
N VAL A 49 2.31 5.42 2.93
CA VAL A 49 1.69 4.15 2.56
C VAL A 49 2.77 3.12 2.23
N ASP A 50 2.47 1.84 2.48
CA ASP A 50 3.46 0.78 2.28
C ASP A 50 3.86 0.67 0.82
N PHE A 51 2.89 0.56 -0.09
CA PHE A 51 3.13 0.48 -1.53
C PHE A 51 2.10 1.28 -2.29
N TYR A 52 2.52 1.89 -3.39
CA TYR A 52 1.64 2.73 -4.19
C TYR A 52 1.88 2.53 -5.69
N CYS A 53 0.80 2.30 -6.41
CA CYS A 53 0.78 2.26 -7.86
C CYS A 53 -0.01 3.47 -8.37
N ALA A 54 0.71 4.46 -8.89
CA ALA A 54 0.09 5.71 -9.32
C ALA A 54 -0.86 5.51 -10.51
N LYS A 55 -0.49 4.66 -11.44
CA LYS A 55 -1.29 4.40 -12.64
C LYS A 55 -2.66 3.81 -12.31
N ALA A 56 -2.71 2.89 -11.35
CA ALA A 56 -3.96 2.26 -10.90
C ALA A 56 -4.62 3.03 -9.76
N ARG A 57 -3.96 4.05 -9.22
CA ARG A 57 -4.40 4.78 -8.03
C ARG A 57 -4.67 3.81 -6.88
N LEU A 58 -3.76 2.87 -6.71
CA LEU A 58 -3.88 1.78 -5.75
C LEU A 58 -2.84 1.90 -4.66
N VAL A 59 -3.29 1.84 -3.42
CA VAL A 59 -2.46 1.72 -2.22
C VAL A 59 -2.55 0.29 -1.72
N VAL A 60 -1.42 -0.35 -1.47
CA VAL A 60 -1.37 -1.68 -0.85
C VAL A 60 -0.74 -1.52 0.53
N GLU A 61 -1.45 -1.98 1.55
CA GLU A 61 -1.02 -1.91 2.95
C GLU A 61 -0.92 -3.31 3.52
N LEU A 62 0.17 -3.59 4.22
CA LEU A 62 0.32 -4.85 4.93
C LEU A 62 -0.11 -4.67 6.38
N ASP A 63 -0.89 -5.63 6.86
CA ASP A 63 -1.43 -5.62 8.21
C ASP A 63 -0.80 -6.75 9.02
N GLY A 64 -0.24 -6.40 10.18
CA GLY A 64 0.41 -7.37 11.05
C GLY A 64 -0.51 -8.34 11.78
N GLY A 65 -1.84 -8.16 11.66
CA GLY A 65 -2.79 -9.04 12.34
C GLY A 65 -2.75 -8.94 13.86
N GLY A 66 -2.16 -7.90 14.42
CA GLY A 66 -2.09 -7.68 15.85
C GLY A 66 -3.42 -7.25 16.43
N HIS A 67 -3.50 -7.27 17.75
CA HIS A 67 -4.67 -6.77 18.45
C HIS A 67 -4.66 -5.25 18.41
N TYR A 68 -5.61 -4.67 17.68
CA TYR A 68 -5.80 -3.25 17.67
C TYR A 68 -6.65 -2.81 18.85
N THR A 69 -6.24 -1.73 19.50
CA THR A 69 -7.14 -1.03 20.41
C THR A 69 -8.28 -0.41 19.60
N THR A 70 -9.40 -0.11 20.25
CA THR A 70 -10.49 0.60 19.58
C THR A 70 -10.01 1.91 18.98
N GLU A 71 -9.15 2.63 19.69
CA GLU A 71 -8.59 3.90 19.21
C GLU A 71 -7.76 3.71 17.94
N GLN A 72 -6.92 2.68 17.89
CA GLN A 72 -6.11 2.40 16.68
C GLN A 72 -6.99 2.02 15.50
N ALA A 73 -8.04 1.23 15.74
CA ALA A 73 -8.98 0.83 14.70
C ALA A 73 -9.71 2.06 14.13
N GLU A 74 -10.12 3.00 14.99
CA GLU A 74 -10.76 4.25 14.57
C GLU A 74 -9.84 5.12 13.73
N LYS A 75 -8.58 5.26 14.14
CA LYS A 75 -7.57 6.02 13.39
C LYS A 75 -7.34 5.40 12.02
N ASP A 76 -7.32 4.07 11.96
CA ASP A 76 -7.10 3.36 10.71
C ASP A 76 -8.26 3.55 9.73
N VAL A 77 -9.50 3.54 10.23
CA VAL A 77 -10.69 3.83 9.42
C VAL A 77 -10.63 5.26 8.88
N LEU A 78 -10.26 6.23 9.72
CA LEU A 78 -10.14 7.62 9.29
C LEU A 78 -9.06 7.80 8.23
N ARG A 79 -7.93 7.13 8.41
CA ARG A 79 -6.82 7.14 7.44
C ARG A 79 -7.28 6.60 6.09
N THR A 80 -7.96 5.47 6.09
CA THR A 80 -8.48 4.87 4.86
C THR A 80 -9.47 5.80 4.17
N LYS A 81 -10.38 6.42 4.92
CA LYS A 81 -11.34 7.39 4.36
C LYS A 81 -10.64 8.58 3.72
N GLU A 82 -9.60 9.11 4.34
CA GLU A 82 -8.84 10.23 3.77
C GLU A 82 -8.17 9.84 2.46
N LEU A 83 -7.58 8.66 2.39
CA LEU A 83 -6.98 8.16 1.15
C LEU A 83 -8.05 7.96 0.07
N GLU A 84 -9.21 7.44 0.43
CA GLU A 84 -10.33 7.26 -0.50
C GLU A 84 -10.87 8.59 -1.02
N ARG A 85 -10.85 9.65 -0.22
CA ARG A 85 -11.23 10.99 -0.68
C ARG A 85 -10.29 11.52 -1.75
N MET A 86 -9.05 11.04 -1.79
CA MET A 86 -8.09 11.38 -2.85
C MET A 86 -8.28 10.49 -4.07
N GLU A 87 -9.39 9.74 -4.12
CA GLU A 87 -9.71 8.80 -5.20
C GLU A 87 -8.70 7.66 -5.31
N LEU A 88 -8.17 7.24 -4.17
CA LEU A 88 -7.28 6.08 -4.08
C LEU A 88 -8.05 4.88 -3.57
N THR A 89 -7.75 3.71 -4.12
CA THR A 89 -8.26 2.44 -3.61
C THR A 89 -7.22 1.89 -2.65
N VAL A 90 -7.66 1.47 -1.46
CA VAL A 90 -6.76 0.89 -0.46
C VAL A 90 -7.02 -0.62 -0.39
N LEU A 91 -5.99 -1.38 -0.66
CA LEU A 91 -6.01 -2.84 -0.59
C LEU A 91 -5.21 -3.27 0.63
N ARG A 92 -5.86 -3.98 1.56
CA ARG A 92 -5.19 -4.46 2.76
C ARG A 92 -4.90 -5.95 2.65
N ILE A 93 -3.68 -6.32 2.99
CA ILE A 93 -3.21 -7.70 2.93
C ILE A 93 -2.63 -8.07 4.29
N CYS A 94 -3.08 -9.19 4.84
CA CYS A 94 -2.56 -9.68 6.10
C CYS A 94 -1.17 -10.29 5.89
N ASN A 95 -0.25 -10.02 6.83
CA ASN A 95 1.10 -10.60 6.79
C ASN A 95 1.05 -12.14 6.76
N LEU A 96 0.05 -12.72 7.39
CA LEU A 96 -0.13 -14.16 7.39
C LEU A 96 -0.33 -14.72 5.97
N ASP A 97 -1.04 -13.97 5.13
CA ASP A 97 -1.25 -14.38 3.74
C ASP A 97 0.04 -14.31 2.93
N ILE A 98 0.92 -13.35 3.24
CA ILE A 98 2.26 -13.29 2.64
C ILE A 98 3.03 -14.57 2.96
N ASP A 99 2.92 -15.06 4.20
CA ASP A 99 3.62 -16.28 4.61
C ASP A 99 3.01 -17.55 4.03
N ARG A 100 1.68 -17.62 3.97
CA ARG A 100 0.97 -18.87 3.65
C ARG A 100 0.51 -19.00 2.22
N ASN A 101 0.29 -17.88 1.53
CA ASN A 101 -0.27 -17.88 0.19
C ASN A 101 0.25 -16.72 -0.64
N PHE A 102 1.56 -16.67 -0.78
CA PHE A 102 2.20 -15.55 -1.49
C PHE A 102 1.72 -15.44 -2.95
N SER A 103 1.60 -16.56 -3.65
CA SER A 103 1.12 -16.53 -5.03
C SER A 103 -0.29 -15.98 -5.14
N GLY A 104 -1.17 -16.33 -4.20
CA GLY A 104 -2.51 -15.79 -4.14
C GLY A 104 -2.53 -14.30 -3.88
N VAL A 105 -1.63 -13.81 -3.03
CA VAL A 105 -1.48 -12.37 -2.77
C VAL A 105 -1.06 -11.65 -4.07
N CYS A 106 -0.09 -12.19 -4.78
CA CYS A 106 0.37 -11.61 -6.05
C CYS A 106 -0.76 -11.56 -7.08
N ASP A 107 -1.53 -12.64 -7.21
CA ASP A 107 -2.67 -12.69 -8.12
C ASP A 107 -3.73 -11.66 -7.75
N TYR A 108 -3.98 -11.50 -6.46
CA TYR A 108 -4.95 -10.54 -5.96
C TYR A 108 -4.56 -9.09 -6.30
N ILE A 109 -3.28 -8.75 -6.11
CA ILE A 109 -2.75 -7.44 -6.46
C ILE A 109 -2.83 -7.21 -7.97
N ASP A 110 -2.42 -8.21 -8.76
CA ASP A 110 -2.44 -8.12 -10.21
C ASP A 110 -3.86 -7.88 -10.73
N LEU A 111 -4.83 -8.61 -10.21
CA LEU A 111 -6.22 -8.43 -10.57
C LEU A 111 -6.72 -7.02 -10.23
N ALA A 112 -6.37 -6.52 -9.05
CA ALA A 112 -6.75 -5.16 -8.63
C ALA A 112 -6.15 -4.10 -9.56
N VAL A 113 -4.87 -4.23 -9.92
CA VAL A 113 -4.21 -3.28 -10.84
C VAL A 113 -4.92 -3.28 -12.19
N LYS A 114 -5.21 -4.46 -12.73
CA LYS A 114 -5.86 -4.60 -14.04
C LYS A 114 -7.26 -3.99 -14.03
N ASN A 115 -8.05 -4.29 -13.03
CA ASN A 115 -9.42 -3.77 -12.93
C ASN A 115 -9.45 -2.24 -12.77
N LEU A 116 -8.58 -1.71 -11.92
CA LEU A 116 -8.52 -0.27 -11.67
C LEU A 116 -7.97 0.48 -12.89
N SER A 117 -6.98 -0.07 -13.57
CA SER A 117 -6.42 0.54 -14.77
C SER A 117 -7.44 0.61 -15.89
N LEU A 118 -8.26 -0.44 -16.08
CA LEU A 118 -9.35 -0.45 -17.06
C LEU A 118 -10.39 0.62 -16.73
N SER A 119 -10.73 0.80 -15.47
CA SER A 119 -11.69 1.81 -15.03
C SER A 119 -11.24 3.22 -15.39
N GLN A 120 -9.96 3.48 -15.39
CA GLN A 120 -9.40 4.79 -15.69
C GLN A 120 -9.32 5.10 -17.19
N LEU A 121 -9.48 4.10 -18.03
CA LEU A 121 -9.49 4.30 -19.47
C LEU A 121 -10.85 4.78 -20.01
N ARG A 122 -11.85 4.85 -19.17
CA ARG A 122 -13.20 5.28 -19.56
C ARG A 122 -13.42 6.77 -19.39
#